data_9c16e0481bb23c201b7d6d3a862fc447
#
_entry.id   9c16e0481bb23c201b7d6d3a862fc447
#
_cell.length_a   1.000
_cell.length_b   1.000
_cell.length_c   1.000
_cell.angle_alpha   90.00
_cell.angle_beta   90.00
_cell.angle_gamma   90.00
#
_symmetry.space_group_name_H-M   'P 1'
#
loop_
_entity.id
_entity.type
_entity.pdbx_description
1 polymer ?
#
loop_
_entity_poly.entity_id
_entity_poly.type
_entity_poly.pdbx_seq_one_letter_code
_entity_poly.pdbx_strand_id
1 'polypeptide(L)'
;MVIMIVKMKSTIQIKQISGLIFSLVCFFVCNNHNVFAESLSMTLNGVDAGNELNFNFDKGAHEAAKVRDVLMNIRTDNRSGYKVMISSAGADSILKPSQSDNTGRIMPLNISKTLVNFSEKEWGVSIDQTNFLALPGSSSPMLVVNKTTASAPGVGDSSGAGIPKISIGVRAGGDLVEDTYSGNILITVITNPVLKTAMFKKNSIHNTPLYSGGNNYRAPFLRCPNTTYTFQRTNQLKAGISNNGSFNEAETGSDLPIYVWNDYKGGKNYVYWYSEADIVYAPEDATLWLSRVASFKRNNANCFDEIDLDGIDFSKTEKMDSIFLQDTNALLSTSPNLKILHLENINAAKNAEAAFAYTNLRGLDMSKVTFENATSFMHTFYKATADTHADFSKLKGGNATTMEKMFYMFKGPQNLSLTSLNTSTVTNMKDMFRNLAATKSIDASSFNTENVTDMNGMFMGMPYVETIDVSGFNTKNVTDMSMMFYQNNWLKTIYGPEEFDRSNLSLSTNMFGQCGQLVGNASWSYNAGSVDATYARIGKPGLRGYFKAKP
;
A
#
# COMPACT_ATOMS: atom_id res chain seq x y z
N MET A 1 -22.53 -2.40 19.19
CA MET A 1 -21.64 -2.90 20.25
C MET A 1 -22.43 -3.88 21.11
N VAL A 2 -21.97 -5.11 21.24
CA VAL A 2 -22.53 -6.10 22.14
C VAL A 2 -21.50 -6.37 23.23
N ILE A 3 -21.89 -6.21 24.47
CA ILE A 3 -21.03 -6.48 25.63
C ILE A 3 -21.60 -7.68 26.36
N MET A 4 -20.79 -8.72 26.53
CA MET A 4 -21.15 -9.89 27.30
C MET A 4 -20.22 -10.03 28.53
N ILE A 5 -20.80 -10.20 29.69
CA ILE A 5 -20.08 -10.45 30.94
C ILE A 5 -20.20 -11.94 31.27
N VAL A 6 -19.06 -12.62 31.38
CA VAL A 6 -18.98 -14.03 31.77
C VAL A 6 -18.53 -14.10 33.23
N LYS A 7 -19.36 -14.60 34.14
CA LYS A 7 -19.06 -14.78 35.55
C LYS A 7 -18.36 -16.11 35.79
N MET A 8 -17.25 -16.10 36.50
CA MET A 8 -16.52 -17.27 37.00
C MET A 8 -16.89 -17.57 38.43
N LYS A 9 -17.29 -18.79 38.74
CA LYS A 9 -17.44 -19.32 40.10
C LYS A 9 -16.74 -20.67 40.22
N SER A 10 -15.95 -20.88 41.25
CA SER A 10 -15.35 -22.17 41.59
C SER A 10 -15.91 -22.65 42.92
N THR A 11 -16.53 -23.81 42.96
CA THR A 11 -17.05 -24.41 44.20
C THR A 11 -16.16 -25.61 44.59
N ILE A 12 -15.62 -25.64 45.79
CA ILE A 12 -14.85 -26.78 46.33
C ILE A 12 -15.67 -27.38 47.47
N GLN A 13 -16.20 -28.61 47.32
CA GLN A 13 -17.02 -29.33 48.36
C GLN A 13 -16.35 -30.61 48.86
N ILE A 14 -16.74 -31.07 50.09
CA ILE A 14 -16.05 -32.15 50.85
C ILE A 14 -16.24 -33.56 50.24
N LYS A 15 -17.16 -33.78 49.30
CA LYS A 15 -17.39 -35.14 48.77
C LYS A 15 -17.64 -35.25 47.27
N GLN A 16 -17.85 -34.21 46.58
CA GLN A 16 -17.89 -34.18 45.10
C GLN A 16 -17.72 -32.75 44.67
N ILE A 17 -16.89 -32.61 43.74
CA ILE A 17 -16.38 -31.38 43.17
C ILE A 17 -17.48 -30.72 42.39
N SER A 18 -17.80 -29.52 42.70
CA SER A 18 -18.56 -28.64 41.83
C SER A 18 -17.78 -27.38 41.57
N GLY A 19 -17.71 -27.03 40.43
CA GLY A 19 -16.90 -26.31 39.61
C GLY A 19 -16.89 -24.79 39.55
N LEU A 20 -16.10 -24.30 38.64
CA LEU A 20 -16.01 -22.89 38.24
C LEU A 20 -17.25 -22.53 37.41
N ILE A 21 -18.03 -21.54 37.84
CA ILE A 21 -19.28 -21.14 37.16
C ILE A 21 -19.09 -19.75 36.53
N PHE A 22 -19.26 -19.65 35.21
CA PHE A 22 -19.33 -18.38 34.49
C PHE A 22 -20.76 -18.04 34.11
N SER A 23 -21.31 -16.93 34.54
CA SER A 23 -22.59 -16.45 34.06
C SER A 23 -22.47 -15.28 33.11
N LEU A 24 -23.26 -15.31 32.05
CA LEU A 24 -23.25 -14.32 30.98
C LEU A 24 -24.36 -13.29 31.23
N VAL A 25 -24.03 -12.00 31.26
CA VAL A 25 -24.98 -10.90 31.25
C VAL A 25 -24.81 -10.12 29.94
N CYS A 26 -25.87 -10.11 29.11
CA CYS A 26 -25.90 -9.32 27.90
C CYS A 26 -26.42 -7.92 28.17
N PHE A 27 -25.62 -6.89 27.84
CA PHE A 27 -26.11 -5.52 27.74
C PHE A 27 -26.09 -5.04 26.31
N PHE A 28 -27.23 -4.63 25.77
CA PHE A 28 -27.31 -3.93 24.51
C PHE A 28 -27.19 -2.43 24.78
N VAL A 29 -26.11 -1.82 24.26
CA VAL A 29 -25.99 -0.35 24.22
C VAL A 29 -26.27 0.08 22.79
N CYS A 30 -27.49 0.55 22.51
CA CYS A 30 -27.81 1.22 21.26
C CYS A 30 -27.42 2.70 21.37
N ASN A 31 -26.41 3.13 20.62
CA ASN A 31 -26.21 4.55 20.35
C ASN A 31 -27.10 4.96 19.18
N ASN A 32 -28.02 5.89 19.47
CA ASN A 32 -28.94 6.48 18.48
C ASN A 32 -28.14 7.33 17.46
N HIS A 33 -27.82 6.74 16.32
CA HIS A 33 -27.72 7.45 15.06
C HIS A 33 -28.50 6.66 14.02
N ASN A 34 -29.39 7.34 13.30
CA ASN A 34 -30.23 6.80 12.22
C ASN A 34 -29.34 6.26 11.08
N VAL A 35 -28.87 5.04 11.23
CA VAL A 35 -28.23 4.24 10.18
C VAL A 35 -28.96 2.90 10.19
N PHE A 36 -29.28 2.36 9.03
CA PHE A 36 -29.86 1.03 8.84
C PHE A 36 -29.29 0.07 9.87
N ALA A 37 -30.17 -0.55 10.67
CA ALA A 37 -29.78 -1.38 11.81
C ALA A 37 -28.95 -2.56 11.32
N GLU A 38 -27.63 -2.42 11.38
CA GLU A 38 -26.72 -3.53 11.17
C GLU A 38 -26.93 -4.55 12.28
N SER A 39 -27.23 -5.79 11.89
CA SER A 39 -27.42 -6.87 12.85
C SER A 39 -26.04 -7.29 13.39
N LEU A 40 -25.95 -7.36 14.71
CA LEU A 40 -24.81 -7.97 15.40
C LEU A 40 -25.34 -8.89 16.46
N SER A 41 -25.05 -10.19 16.36
CA SER A 41 -25.39 -11.17 17.37
C SER A 41 -24.20 -12.06 17.70
N MET A 42 -24.14 -12.55 18.92
CA MET A 42 -23.14 -13.50 19.38
C MET A 42 -23.79 -14.60 20.22
N THR A 43 -23.42 -15.84 19.98
CA THR A 43 -23.71 -16.98 20.84
C THR A 43 -22.41 -17.66 21.25
N LEU A 44 -22.39 -18.24 22.45
CA LEU A 44 -21.25 -18.98 22.98
C LEU A 44 -21.53 -20.47 23.00
N ASN A 45 -20.55 -21.27 22.58
CA ASN A 45 -20.55 -22.72 22.69
C ASN A 45 -19.39 -23.16 23.60
N GLY A 46 -19.54 -24.30 24.26
CA GLY A 46 -18.55 -24.81 25.21
C GLY A 46 -18.73 -24.29 26.63
N VAL A 47 -19.83 -23.56 26.90
CA VAL A 47 -20.24 -23.11 28.23
C VAL A 47 -21.39 -23.98 28.77
N ASP A 48 -21.49 -24.05 30.09
CA ASP A 48 -22.55 -24.78 30.78
C ASP A 48 -23.87 -23.95 30.86
N ALA A 49 -24.92 -24.48 31.43
CA ALA A 49 -26.20 -23.78 31.58
C ALA A 49 -26.00 -22.46 32.35
N GLY A 50 -26.66 -21.40 31.87
CA GLY A 50 -26.49 -20.05 32.43
C GLY A 50 -25.24 -19.31 31.93
N ASN A 51 -24.61 -19.81 30.88
CA ASN A 51 -23.33 -19.31 30.33
C ASN A 51 -22.19 -19.34 31.36
N GLU A 52 -22.08 -20.44 32.05
CA GLU A 52 -21.10 -20.69 33.08
C GLU A 52 -20.03 -21.67 32.59
N LEU A 53 -18.79 -21.52 33.05
CA LEU A 53 -17.71 -22.49 32.84
C LEU A 53 -17.36 -23.12 34.17
N ASN A 54 -17.55 -24.43 34.26
CA ASN A 54 -17.31 -25.19 35.47
C ASN A 54 -15.98 -25.97 35.37
N PHE A 55 -15.07 -25.77 36.31
CA PHE A 55 -13.84 -26.53 36.49
C PHE A 55 -13.91 -27.26 37.85
N ASN A 56 -13.79 -28.57 37.84
CA ASN A 56 -13.91 -29.39 39.04
C ASN A 56 -12.52 -29.83 39.51
N PHE A 57 -12.21 -29.63 40.79
CA PHE A 57 -10.95 -30.03 41.44
C PHE A 57 -11.24 -30.77 42.72
N ASP A 58 -10.46 -31.83 43.01
CA ASP A 58 -10.59 -32.57 44.28
C ASP A 58 -9.87 -31.86 45.41
N LYS A 59 -10.52 -31.81 46.61
CA LYS A 59 -9.96 -31.15 47.77
C LYS A 59 -8.67 -31.89 48.21
N GLY A 60 -7.62 -31.13 48.44
CA GLY A 60 -6.31 -31.64 48.84
C GLY A 60 -5.50 -32.30 47.76
N ALA A 61 -6.02 -32.35 46.52
CA ALA A 61 -5.28 -32.89 45.39
C ALA A 61 -4.44 -31.84 44.68
N HIS A 62 -3.18 -32.20 44.37
CA HIS A 62 -2.30 -31.37 43.53
C HIS A 62 -2.55 -31.73 42.05
N GLU A 63 -3.73 -31.38 41.53
CA GLU A 63 -4.11 -31.74 40.19
C GLU A 63 -3.37 -30.89 39.13
N ALA A 64 -3.27 -31.46 37.90
CA ALA A 64 -2.79 -30.71 36.74
C ALA A 64 -3.77 -29.57 36.38
N ALA A 65 -3.27 -28.53 35.69
CA ALA A 65 -4.11 -27.48 35.19
C ALA A 65 -5.19 -28.02 34.22
N LYS A 66 -6.41 -27.54 34.35
CA LYS A 66 -7.54 -27.88 33.48
C LYS A 66 -7.81 -26.75 32.51
N VAL A 67 -8.28 -27.08 31.31
CA VAL A 67 -8.60 -26.11 30.26
C VAL A 67 -10.01 -26.33 29.73
N ARG A 68 -10.68 -25.22 29.42
CA ARG A 68 -11.95 -25.23 28.69
C ARG A 68 -11.93 -24.20 27.57
N ASP A 69 -12.53 -24.56 26.45
CA ASP A 69 -12.63 -23.73 25.26
C ASP A 69 -14.00 -23.08 25.17
N VAL A 70 -14.02 -21.81 24.86
CA VAL A 70 -15.22 -21.03 24.55
C VAL A 70 -15.18 -20.64 23.08
N LEU A 71 -16.13 -21.12 22.31
CA LEU A 71 -16.29 -20.82 20.89
C LEU A 71 -17.35 -19.72 20.73
N MET A 72 -17.03 -18.71 19.93
CA MET A 72 -17.92 -17.55 19.72
C MET A 72 -18.51 -17.58 18.32
N ASN A 73 -19.80 -17.87 18.20
CA ASN A 73 -20.51 -17.75 16.93
C ASN A 73 -21.04 -16.32 16.79
N ILE A 74 -20.47 -15.56 15.87
CA ILE A 74 -20.76 -14.15 15.65
C ILE A 74 -21.42 -13.99 14.28
N ARG A 75 -22.55 -13.26 14.23
CA ARG A 75 -23.25 -12.91 13.00
C ARG A 75 -23.33 -11.40 12.87
N THR A 76 -22.95 -10.88 11.70
CA THR A 76 -23.14 -9.47 11.37
C THR A 76 -23.29 -9.32 9.85
N ASP A 77 -24.15 -8.39 9.43
CA ASP A 77 -24.27 -7.91 8.06
C ASP A 77 -23.35 -6.71 7.78
N ASN A 78 -22.61 -6.26 8.78
CA ASN A 78 -21.64 -5.17 8.62
C ASN A 78 -20.53 -5.55 7.65
N ARG A 79 -20.44 -4.85 6.52
CA ARG A 79 -19.42 -5.07 5.46
C ARG A 79 -17.98 -4.94 5.96
N SER A 80 -17.74 -4.11 6.95
CA SER A 80 -16.43 -3.89 7.57
C SER A 80 -16.11 -4.91 8.67
N GLY A 81 -17.02 -5.87 8.94
CA GLY A 81 -16.83 -6.93 9.92
C GLY A 81 -16.93 -6.49 11.38
N TYR A 82 -16.14 -7.12 12.24
CA TYR A 82 -16.22 -6.92 13.68
C TYR A 82 -14.88 -7.15 14.38
N LYS A 83 -14.78 -6.65 15.62
CA LYS A 83 -13.70 -6.95 16.57
C LYS A 83 -14.26 -7.67 17.78
N VAL A 84 -13.51 -8.65 18.29
CA VAL A 84 -13.77 -9.30 19.57
C VAL A 84 -12.63 -8.97 20.53
N MET A 85 -12.98 -8.48 21.69
CA MET A 85 -12.04 -8.14 22.74
C MET A 85 -12.44 -8.84 24.04
N ILE A 86 -11.47 -9.20 24.86
CA ILE A 86 -11.69 -9.77 26.18
C ILE A 86 -10.94 -8.99 27.24
N SER A 87 -11.57 -8.86 28.43
CA SER A 87 -10.96 -8.25 29.61
C SER A 87 -11.59 -8.79 30.88
N SER A 88 -11.02 -8.49 32.04
CA SER A 88 -11.76 -8.65 33.30
C SER A 88 -12.89 -7.63 33.37
N ALA A 89 -13.98 -7.99 34.04
CA ALA A 89 -15.09 -7.06 34.28
C ALA A 89 -14.83 -6.06 35.42
N GLY A 90 -13.71 -6.18 36.11
CA GLY A 90 -13.27 -5.32 37.21
C GLY A 90 -11.83 -4.83 37.04
N ALA A 91 -11.36 -4.13 38.04
CA ALA A 91 -9.98 -3.61 38.07
C ALA A 91 -8.95 -4.72 38.20
N ASP A 92 -9.31 -5.86 38.80
CA ASP A 92 -8.44 -7.03 38.95
C ASP A 92 -9.08 -8.28 38.29
N SER A 93 -8.25 -9.26 37.98
CA SER A 93 -8.64 -10.57 37.43
C SER A 93 -8.44 -11.71 38.44
N ILE A 94 -8.41 -11.42 39.74
CA ILE A 94 -8.27 -12.41 40.80
C ILE A 94 -9.59 -13.17 40.97
N LEU A 95 -9.55 -14.52 41.01
CA LEU A 95 -10.70 -15.31 41.43
C LEU A 95 -10.82 -15.28 42.94
N LYS A 96 -11.95 -14.78 43.45
CA LYS A 96 -12.25 -14.57 44.86
C LYS A 96 -13.24 -15.60 45.38
N PRO A 97 -13.11 -16.07 46.62
CA PRO A 97 -14.06 -16.98 47.22
C PRO A 97 -15.43 -16.34 47.46
N SER A 98 -16.50 -17.14 47.55
CA SER A 98 -17.84 -16.68 47.83
C SER A 98 -18.04 -16.39 49.32
N GLN A 99 -17.35 -17.07 50.20
CA GLN A 99 -17.44 -16.88 51.64
C GLN A 99 -16.48 -15.75 52.09
N SER A 100 -16.97 -14.82 52.89
CA SER A 100 -16.26 -13.60 53.27
C SER A 100 -15.06 -13.84 54.23
N ASP A 101 -15.08 -14.92 54.96
CA ASP A 101 -14.03 -15.34 55.89
C ASP A 101 -12.90 -16.13 55.22
N ASN A 102 -13.11 -16.59 53.98
CA ASN A 102 -12.10 -17.26 53.19
C ASN A 102 -11.17 -16.26 52.51
N THR A 103 -9.88 -16.32 52.89
CA THR A 103 -8.82 -15.45 52.31
C THR A 103 -8.13 -16.05 51.09
N GLY A 104 -8.51 -17.28 50.67
CA GLY A 104 -7.94 -17.94 49.49
C GLY A 104 -8.14 -17.14 48.23
N ARG A 105 -7.20 -17.24 47.28
CA ARG A 105 -7.24 -16.57 45.98
C ARG A 105 -6.63 -17.47 44.91
N ILE A 106 -7.21 -17.45 43.69
CA ILE A 106 -6.56 -17.97 42.50
C ILE A 106 -6.12 -16.77 41.66
N MET A 107 -4.82 -16.65 41.48
CA MET A 107 -4.20 -15.46 40.91
C MET A 107 -4.15 -15.55 39.37
N PRO A 108 -4.30 -14.45 38.64
CA PRO A 108 -4.00 -14.44 37.21
C PRO A 108 -2.50 -14.70 36.99
N LEU A 109 -2.15 -15.25 35.83
CA LEU A 109 -0.74 -15.38 35.43
C LEU A 109 -0.08 -14.00 35.39
N ASN A 110 1.17 -13.92 35.84
CA ASN A 110 1.98 -12.71 35.76
C ASN A 110 2.90 -12.68 34.53
N ILE A 111 3.10 -13.83 33.91
CA ILE A 111 3.87 -14.01 32.67
C ILE A 111 3.15 -15.01 31.77
N SER A 112 3.48 -15.03 30.48
CA SER A 112 2.98 -16.04 29.55
C SER A 112 3.49 -17.44 29.93
N LYS A 113 2.58 -18.42 30.00
CA LYS A 113 2.90 -19.82 30.33
C LYS A 113 2.13 -20.78 29.43
N THR A 114 2.73 -21.94 29.14
CA THR A 114 1.95 -23.09 28.64
C THR A 114 1.17 -23.75 29.80
N LEU A 115 0.08 -24.44 29.49
CA LEU A 115 -0.80 -25.03 30.51
C LEU A 115 -0.07 -25.93 31.51
N VAL A 116 0.91 -26.72 31.02
CA VAL A 116 1.70 -27.64 31.86
C VAL A 116 2.62 -26.92 32.85
N ASN A 117 2.91 -25.66 32.61
CA ASN A 117 3.80 -24.84 33.45
C ASN A 117 3.04 -23.95 34.45
N PHE A 118 1.72 -24.11 34.58
CA PHE A 118 0.97 -23.40 35.62
C PHE A 118 1.44 -23.81 36.99
N SER A 119 1.71 -22.85 37.85
CA SER A 119 1.85 -23.06 39.29
C SER A 119 0.47 -23.29 39.93
N GLU A 120 0.43 -23.80 41.14
CA GLU A 120 -0.84 -23.89 41.89
C GLU A 120 -1.41 -22.49 42.13
N LYS A 121 -2.74 -22.40 42.16
CA LYS A 121 -3.53 -21.16 42.31
C LYS A 121 -3.28 -20.14 41.20
N GLU A 122 -3.04 -20.63 39.99
CA GLU A 122 -2.93 -19.79 38.78
C GLU A 122 -4.04 -20.04 37.76
N TRP A 123 -4.40 -19.00 37.03
CA TRP A 123 -5.28 -19.08 35.88
C TRP A 123 -4.91 -18.08 34.79
N GLY A 124 -5.35 -18.35 33.57
CA GLY A 124 -5.08 -17.48 32.43
C GLY A 124 -5.97 -17.79 31.23
N VAL A 125 -5.86 -16.95 30.22
CA VAL A 125 -6.59 -17.08 28.94
C VAL A 125 -5.60 -17.24 27.80
N SER A 126 -6.00 -17.98 26.78
CA SER A 126 -5.23 -18.16 25.54
C SER A 126 -6.11 -17.96 24.33
N ILE A 127 -5.57 -17.28 23.31
CA ILE A 127 -6.20 -17.10 21.99
C ILE A 127 -5.51 -17.97 20.93
N ASP A 128 -4.30 -18.45 21.18
CA ASP A 128 -3.51 -19.32 20.28
C ASP A 128 -3.51 -20.80 20.72
N GLN A 129 -4.23 -21.11 21.81
CA GLN A 129 -4.36 -22.45 22.43
C GLN A 129 -3.07 -23.03 23.04
N THR A 130 -1.99 -22.31 23.01
CA THR A 130 -0.67 -22.76 23.50
C THR A 130 -0.16 -21.92 24.64
N ASN A 131 -0.23 -20.60 24.50
CA ASN A 131 0.30 -19.65 25.45
C ASN A 131 -0.83 -18.98 26.22
N PHE A 132 -0.86 -19.15 27.53
CA PHE A 132 -1.83 -18.53 28.42
C PHE A 132 -1.26 -17.26 29.01
N LEU A 133 -2.07 -16.21 29.08
CA LEU A 133 -1.74 -14.87 29.56
C LEU A 133 -2.70 -14.47 30.68
N ALA A 134 -2.31 -13.46 31.46
CA ALA A 134 -3.23 -12.78 32.35
C ALA A 134 -4.38 -12.14 31.54
N LEU A 135 -5.59 -12.19 32.07
CA LEU A 135 -6.68 -11.43 31.50
C LEU A 135 -6.50 -9.94 31.83
N PRO A 136 -6.38 -9.04 30.84
CA PRO A 136 -6.16 -7.63 31.11
C PRO A 136 -7.40 -6.98 31.73
N GLY A 137 -7.22 -5.82 32.39
CA GLY A 137 -8.31 -5.01 32.93
C GLY A 137 -9.19 -4.41 31.83
N SER A 138 -10.37 -3.95 32.22
CA SER A 138 -11.37 -3.36 31.29
C SER A 138 -10.88 -2.10 30.57
N SER A 139 -9.90 -1.39 31.09
CA SER A 139 -9.30 -0.19 30.47
C SER A 139 -8.36 -0.51 29.29
N SER A 140 -7.90 -1.74 29.16
CA SER A 140 -6.96 -2.16 28.12
C SER A 140 -7.28 -3.57 27.62
N PRO A 141 -8.45 -3.80 27.02
CA PRO A 141 -8.92 -5.13 26.64
C PRO A 141 -8.01 -5.75 25.58
N MET A 142 -7.81 -7.08 25.64
CA MET A 142 -7.04 -7.84 24.68
C MET A 142 -7.88 -8.12 23.44
N LEU A 143 -7.34 -7.84 22.27
CA LEU A 143 -7.95 -8.16 20.97
C LEU A 143 -7.84 -9.67 20.72
N VAL A 144 -8.98 -10.35 20.54
CA VAL A 144 -9.05 -11.77 20.18
C VAL A 144 -9.05 -11.96 18.68
N VAL A 145 -9.88 -11.18 17.99
CA VAL A 145 -9.96 -11.21 16.52
C VAL A 145 -10.41 -9.86 15.98
N ASN A 146 -9.91 -9.52 14.79
CA ASN A 146 -10.39 -8.41 13.97
C ASN A 146 -10.74 -8.98 12.59
N LYS A 147 -12.03 -9.18 12.34
CA LYS A 147 -12.52 -9.62 11.04
C LYS A 147 -12.98 -8.41 10.24
N THR A 148 -12.47 -8.26 9.04
CA THR A 148 -12.70 -7.08 8.17
C THR A 148 -13.75 -7.29 7.09
N THR A 149 -14.50 -8.39 7.18
CA THR A 149 -15.60 -8.73 6.25
C THR A 149 -16.86 -9.13 7.00
N ALA A 150 -18.01 -9.00 6.39
CA ALA A 150 -19.27 -9.52 6.92
C ALA A 150 -19.23 -11.04 7.12
N SER A 151 -20.06 -11.57 8.00
CA SER A 151 -20.35 -12.99 8.08
C SER A 151 -21.11 -13.44 6.82
N ALA A 152 -20.95 -14.71 6.44
CA ALA A 152 -21.73 -15.26 5.34
C ALA A 152 -23.24 -15.16 5.63
N PRO A 153 -24.09 -14.79 4.64
CA PRO A 153 -25.53 -14.68 4.84
C PRO A 153 -26.14 -15.96 5.38
N GLY A 154 -26.91 -15.85 6.48
CA GLY A 154 -27.61 -16.98 7.11
C GLY A 154 -26.74 -17.94 7.93
N VAL A 155 -25.43 -17.82 7.89
CA VAL A 155 -24.47 -18.65 8.63
C VAL A 155 -23.56 -17.73 9.43
N GLY A 156 -23.53 -17.87 10.75
CA GLY A 156 -22.55 -17.19 11.58
C GLY A 156 -21.13 -17.76 11.35
N ASP A 157 -20.12 -17.10 11.87
CA ASP A 157 -18.74 -17.58 11.85
C ASP A 157 -18.58 -18.74 12.86
N SER A 158 -19.26 -19.86 12.60
CA SER A 158 -19.34 -21.01 13.50
C SER A 158 -18.68 -22.29 12.99
N SER A 159 -18.16 -22.29 11.75
CA SER A 159 -17.51 -23.47 11.16
C SER A 159 -16.27 -23.10 10.35
N GLY A 160 -15.18 -23.80 10.58
CA GLY A 160 -13.94 -23.68 9.82
C GLY A 160 -12.80 -22.89 10.49
N ALA A 161 -11.70 -22.71 9.79
CA ALA A 161 -10.56 -21.92 10.25
C ALA A 161 -10.95 -20.45 10.37
N GLY A 162 -10.90 -19.91 11.59
CA GLY A 162 -11.20 -18.49 11.87
C GLY A 162 -12.38 -18.25 12.82
N ILE A 163 -12.96 -19.29 13.42
CA ILE A 163 -13.92 -19.12 14.52
C ILE A 163 -13.19 -18.47 15.69
N PRO A 164 -13.69 -17.31 16.20
CA PRO A 164 -13.14 -16.77 17.43
C PRO A 164 -13.27 -17.74 18.57
N LYS A 165 -12.14 -18.13 19.15
CA LYS A 165 -12.05 -19.09 20.25
C LYS A 165 -11.12 -18.56 21.32
N ILE A 166 -11.52 -18.72 22.58
CA ILE A 166 -10.63 -18.51 23.72
C ILE A 166 -10.54 -19.81 24.54
N SER A 167 -9.34 -20.11 25.03
CA SER A 167 -9.12 -21.19 25.98
C SER A 167 -8.86 -20.61 27.35
N ILE A 168 -9.49 -21.16 28.37
CA ILE A 168 -9.34 -20.72 29.76
C ILE A 168 -8.70 -21.87 30.52
N GLY A 169 -7.50 -21.62 31.09
CA GLY A 169 -6.76 -22.57 31.90
C GLY A 169 -6.81 -22.19 33.38
N VAL A 170 -7.00 -23.15 34.25
CA VAL A 170 -7.01 -22.99 35.71
C VAL A 170 -6.26 -24.13 36.37
N ARG A 171 -5.42 -23.86 37.36
CA ARG A 171 -4.85 -24.80 38.28
C ARG A 171 -5.16 -24.39 39.71
N ALA A 172 -5.96 -25.17 40.44
CA ALA A 172 -6.22 -24.99 41.86
C ALA A 172 -5.03 -25.47 42.69
N GLY A 173 -4.90 -25.00 43.91
CA GLY A 173 -3.95 -25.50 44.89
C GLY A 173 -4.61 -26.41 45.91
N GLY A 174 -3.91 -27.48 46.35
CA GLY A 174 -4.41 -28.43 47.33
C GLY A 174 -4.70 -27.84 48.73
N ASP A 175 -4.18 -26.67 49.03
CA ASP A 175 -4.37 -25.93 50.26
C ASP A 175 -5.51 -24.89 50.22
N LEU A 176 -6.24 -24.79 49.06
CA LEU A 176 -7.40 -23.91 49.01
C LEU A 176 -8.54 -24.44 49.86
N VAL A 177 -9.16 -23.54 50.59
CA VAL A 177 -10.35 -23.85 51.42
C VAL A 177 -11.51 -24.18 50.48
N GLU A 178 -12.36 -25.11 50.94
CA GLU A 178 -13.58 -25.47 50.23
C GLU A 178 -14.51 -24.26 50.06
N ASP A 179 -14.66 -23.77 48.84
CA ASP A 179 -15.47 -22.61 48.52
C ASP A 179 -15.71 -22.53 47.00
N THR A 180 -16.57 -21.62 46.59
CA THR A 180 -16.73 -21.21 45.20
C THR A 180 -15.87 -19.98 44.93
N TYR A 181 -14.82 -20.15 44.14
CA TYR A 181 -13.98 -19.05 43.67
C TYR A 181 -14.54 -18.50 42.35
N SER A 182 -14.79 -17.22 42.28
CA SER A 182 -15.46 -16.61 41.13
C SER A 182 -14.76 -15.37 40.58
N GLY A 183 -14.90 -15.16 39.30
CA GLY A 183 -14.48 -13.97 38.59
C GLY A 183 -15.33 -13.74 37.34
N ASN A 184 -15.14 -12.62 36.68
CA ASN A 184 -15.90 -12.28 35.47
C ASN A 184 -14.96 -12.01 34.32
N ILE A 185 -15.25 -12.63 33.17
CA ILE A 185 -14.63 -12.31 31.88
C ILE A 185 -15.64 -11.47 31.08
N LEU A 186 -15.21 -10.32 30.61
CA LEU A 186 -15.96 -9.47 29.72
C LEU A 186 -15.55 -9.78 28.28
N ILE A 187 -16.49 -10.28 27.48
CA ILE A 187 -16.33 -10.46 26.04
C ILE A 187 -17.08 -9.31 25.36
N THR A 188 -16.35 -8.48 24.63
CA THR A 188 -16.90 -7.33 23.91
C THR A 188 -16.81 -7.58 22.42
N VAL A 189 -17.94 -7.53 21.72
CA VAL A 189 -17.99 -7.55 20.26
C VAL A 189 -18.50 -6.21 19.79
N ILE A 190 -17.74 -5.58 18.90
CA ILE A 190 -18.13 -4.32 18.25
C ILE A 190 -18.02 -4.49 16.75
N THR A 191 -18.98 -3.92 16.02
CA THR A 191 -18.85 -3.79 14.56
C THR A 191 -17.71 -2.85 14.24
N ASN A 192 -16.94 -3.19 13.21
CA ASN A 192 -16.01 -2.23 12.65
C ASN A 192 -16.81 -1.06 12.05
N PRO A 193 -16.30 0.18 12.07
CA PRO A 193 -17.00 1.27 11.42
C PRO A 193 -17.19 0.95 9.93
N VAL A 194 -18.39 1.14 9.41
CA VAL A 194 -18.66 1.07 7.97
C VAL A 194 -18.15 2.37 7.39
N LEU A 195 -16.99 2.29 6.73
CA LEU A 195 -16.45 3.42 6.00
C LEU A 195 -17.32 3.68 4.78
N LYS A 196 -17.89 4.87 4.69
CA LYS A 196 -18.57 5.34 3.49
C LYS A 196 -17.53 5.66 2.43
N THR A 197 -17.72 5.14 1.24
CA THR A 197 -16.77 5.30 0.15
C THR A 197 -17.41 6.04 -1.02
N ALA A 198 -16.57 6.73 -1.78
CA ALA A 198 -16.94 7.30 -3.07
C ALA A 198 -15.80 7.10 -4.05
N MET A 199 -16.11 7.02 -5.34
CA MET A 199 -15.15 6.89 -6.41
C MET A 199 -15.43 7.93 -7.50
N PHE A 200 -14.40 8.59 -7.99
CA PHE A 200 -14.54 9.50 -9.12
C PHE A 200 -14.91 8.77 -10.42
N LYS A 201 -15.76 9.38 -11.24
CA LYS A 201 -15.97 8.94 -12.63
C LYS A 201 -14.72 9.18 -13.47
N LYS A 202 -14.48 8.34 -14.45
CA LYS A 202 -13.35 8.46 -15.40
C LYS A 202 -13.25 9.84 -16.04
N ASN A 203 -14.37 10.46 -16.41
CA ASN A 203 -14.41 11.75 -17.09
C ASN A 203 -14.83 12.92 -16.18
N SER A 204 -14.76 12.75 -14.86
CA SER A 204 -15.29 13.71 -13.87
C SER A 204 -14.72 15.12 -14.03
N ILE A 205 -13.44 15.23 -14.35
CA ILE A 205 -12.75 16.54 -14.44
C ILE A 205 -13.01 17.21 -15.80
N HIS A 206 -13.19 16.44 -16.87
CA HIS A 206 -13.37 16.96 -18.22
C HIS A 206 -14.75 17.59 -18.46
N ASN A 207 -15.75 17.20 -17.69
CA ASN A 207 -17.14 17.67 -17.81
C ASN A 207 -17.54 18.63 -16.70
N THR A 208 -16.60 19.13 -15.92
CA THR A 208 -16.88 19.97 -14.73
C THR A 208 -17.62 21.25 -15.12
N PRO A 209 -18.81 21.53 -14.53
CA PRO A 209 -19.55 22.74 -14.79
C PRO A 209 -18.82 23.98 -14.29
N LEU A 210 -18.83 25.07 -15.07
CA LEU A 210 -18.37 26.37 -14.61
C LEU A 210 -19.43 26.98 -13.67
N TYR A 211 -19.04 27.27 -12.42
CA TYR A 211 -19.87 28.05 -11.50
C TYR A 211 -19.67 29.55 -11.79
N SER A 212 -20.61 30.18 -12.49
CA SER A 212 -20.68 31.64 -12.64
C SER A 212 -21.95 32.11 -11.96
N GLY A 213 -21.80 32.70 -10.79
CA GLY A 213 -22.76 33.52 -10.02
C GLY A 213 -24.25 33.42 -10.37
N GLY A 214 -24.86 32.22 -10.27
CA GLY A 214 -26.32 32.04 -10.38
C GLY A 214 -26.83 31.48 -11.71
N ASN A 215 -26.03 31.36 -12.74
CA ASN A 215 -26.44 30.71 -14.00
C ASN A 215 -25.63 29.44 -14.26
N ASN A 216 -26.32 28.28 -14.25
CA ASN A 216 -25.74 26.96 -14.53
C ASN A 216 -25.39 26.81 -16.02
N TYR A 217 -24.27 27.36 -16.45
CA TYR A 217 -23.75 27.06 -17.78
C TYR A 217 -22.84 25.84 -17.70
N ARG A 218 -23.27 24.74 -18.30
CA ARG A 218 -22.37 23.67 -18.73
C ARG A 218 -21.48 24.23 -19.85
N ALA A 219 -20.37 24.86 -19.50
CA ALA A 219 -19.32 25.05 -20.48
C ALA A 219 -18.59 23.71 -20.61
N PRO A 220 -18.57 23.08 -21.78
CA PRO A 220 -18.07 21.71 -21.93
C PRO A 220 -16.56 21.55 -21.72
N PHE A 221 -15.80 22.58 -21.35
CA PHE A 221 -14.34 22.46 -21.16
C PHE A 221 -13.79 23.58 -20.29
N LEU A 222 -12.83 23.23 -19.42
CA LEU A 222 -11.86 24.17 -18.89
C LEU A 222 -11.31 24.98 -20.11
N ARG A 223 -11.52 26.30 -20.13
CA ARG A 223 -11.02 27.13 -21.23
C ARG A 223 -9.51 27.32 -21.03
N CYS A 224 -8.75 26.39 -21.61
CA CYS A 224 -7.31 26.53 -21.72
C CYS A 224 -6.98 27.05 -23.12
N PRO A 225 -6.64 28.32 -23.30
CA PRO A 225 -5.32 28.55 -23.83
C PRO A 225 -4.47 29.54 -23.03
N ASN A 226 -5.03 30.28 -22.09
CA ASN A 226 -4.27 31.26 -21.31
C ASN A 226 -4.63 31.22 -19.81
N THR A 227 -5.27 30.17 -19.34
CA THR A 227 -5.78 30.07 -17.97
C THR A 227 -5.31 28.77 -17.37
N THR A 228 -4.53 28.82 -16.30
CA THR A 228 -4.13 27.66 -15.52
C THR A 228 -5.04 27.47 -14.32
N TYR A 229 -5.17 26.23 -13.87
CA TYR A 229 -6.02 25.83 -12.75
C TYR A 229 -5.21 25.05 -11.71
N THR A 230 -5.59 25.21 -10.44
CA THR A 230 -5.17 24.33 -9.36
C THR A 230 -6.31 23.36 -9.04
N PHE A 231 -6.05 22.06 -9.09
CA PHE A 231 -6.99 21.02 -8.64
C PHE A 231 -6.71 20.69 -7.18
N GLN A 232 -7.72 20.79 -6.31
CA GLN A 232 -7.53 20.50 -4.89
C GLN A 232 -8.83 20.17 -4.16
N ARG A 233 -8.70 19.50 -3.00
CA ARG A 233 -9.78 19.29 -2.03
C ARG A 233 -10.17 20.59 -1.33
N THR A 234 -11.43 20.66 -0.89
CA THR A 234 -11.90 21.69 0.03
C THR A 234 -12.61 21.06 1.23
N ASN A 235 -12.58 21.74 2.37
CA ASN A 235 -13.19 21.28 3.62
C ASN A 235 -14.70 21.58 3.70
N GLN A 236 -15.24 22.35 2.75
CA GLN A 236 -16.64 22.75 2.75
C GLN A 236 -17.22 22.74 1.34
N LEU A 237 -18.46 22.27 1.23
CA LEU A 237 -19.22 22.36 0.01
C LEU A 237 -19.68 23.80 -0.21
N LYS A 238 -19.46 24.33 -1.43
CA LYS A 238 -19.92 25.67 -1.80
C LYS A 238 -21.45 25.72 -1.83
N ALA A 239 -22.04 26.77 -1.26
CA ALA A 239 -23.48 26.97 -1.24
C ALA A 239 -24.08 26.92 -2.66
N GLY A 240 -25.21 26.21 -2.80
CA GLY A 240 -25.93 26.03 -4.07
C GLY A 240 -25.45 24.87 -4.94
N ILE A 241 -24.38 24.16 -4.57
CA ILE A 241 -23.85 23.01 -5.32
C ILE A 241 -24.56 21.71 -4.91
N SER A 242 -24.87 21.53 -3.63
CA SER A 242 -25.44 20.27 -3.09
C SER A 242 -26.79 19.85 -3.72
N ASN A 243 -27.57 20.82 -4.20
CA ASN A 243 -28.91 20.57 -4.74
C ASN A 243 -28.92 20.35 -6.26
N ASN A 244 -27.75 20.37 -6.91
CA ASN A 244 -27.66 20.23 -8.35
C ASN A 244 -26.84 18.96 -8.70
N GLY A 245 -27.52 17.88 -9.07
CA GLY A 245 -26.91 16.62 -9.47
C GLY A 245 -25.87 16.72 -10.60
N SER A 246 -25.86 17.86 -11.33
CA SER A 246 -24.86 18.11 -12.38
C SER A 246 -23.43 18.28 -11.87
N PHE A 247 -23.24 18.54 -10.57
CA PHE A 247 -21.92 18.64 -9.95
C PHE A 247 -21.45 17.35 -9.29
N ASN A 248 -22.31 16.31 -9.24
CA ASN A 248 -21.93 15.01 -8.68
C ASN A 248 -21.15 14.20 -9.72
N GLU A 249 -19.87 14.04 -9.45
CA GLU A 249 -18.92 13.27 -10.25
C GLU A 249 -18.51 11.94 -9.59
N ALA A 250 -19.32 11.43 -8.64
CA ALA A 250 -19.14 10.10 -8.09
C ALA A 250 -19.63 9.02 -9.06
N GLU A 251 -18.89 7.91 -9.13
CA GLU A 251 -19.27 6.73 -9.91
C GLU A 251 -20.56 6.10 -9.36
N THR A 252 -21.31 5.43 -10.23
CA THR A 252 -22.52 4.71 -9.84
C THR A 252 -22.17 3.62 -8.82
N GLY A 253 -22.89 3.59 -7.71
CA GLY A 253 -22.62 2.66 -6.61
C GLY A 253 -21.74 3.23 -5.49
N SER A 254 -21.28 4.47 -5.62
CA SER A 254 -20.66 5.20 -4.50
C SER A 254 -21.67 5.42 -3.36
N ASP A 255 -21.23 5.28 -2.11
CA ASP A 255 -22.08 5.49 -0.93
C ASP A 255 -22.45 6.97 -0.76
N LEU A 256 -21.58 7.89 -1.20
CA LEU A 256 -21.76 9.33 -1.11
C LEU A 256 -21.33 10.04 -2.40
N PRO A 257 -21.89 11.24 -2.68
CA PRO A 257 -21.50 12.03 -3.84
C PRO A 257 -20.09 12.60 -3.72
N ILE A 258 -19.48 12.87 -4.87
CA ILE A 258 -18.28 13.70 -5.02
C ILE A 258 -18.69 14.92 -5.84
N TYR A 259 -18.65 16.08 -5.23
CA TYR A 259 -18.96 17.33 -5.92
C TYR A 259 -17.70 17.94 -6.49
N VAL A 260 -17.74 18.35 -7.76
CA VAL A 260 -16.63 19.02 -8.45
C VAL A 260 -17.12 20.31 -9.10
N TRP A 261 -16.40 21.41 -8.91
CA TRP A 261 -16.75 22.71 -9.51
C TRP A 261 -15.53 23.58 -9.74
N ASN A 262 -15.66 24.54 -10.65
CA ASN A 262 -14.65 25.55 -10.90
C ASN A 262 -14.95 26.82 -10.10
N ASP A 263 -13.91 27.49 -9.63
CA ASP A 263 -14.00 28.76 -8.93
C ASP A 263 -12.81 29.69 -9.26
N TYR A 264 -13.00 30.98 -9.10
CA TYR A 264 -11.95 31.99 -9.22
C TYR A 264 -11.77 32.72 -7.88
N LYS A 265 -10.58 32.62 -7.30
CA LYS A 265 -10.28 33.18 -5.99
C LYS A 265 -8.86 33.74 -5.94
N GLY A 266 -8.69 35.00 -5.46
CA GLY A 266 -7.36 35.59 -5.26
C GLY A 266 -6.50 35.67 -6.53
N GLY A 267 -7.11 35.90 -7.71
CA GLY A 267 -6.38 35.97 -8.99
C GLY A 267 -6.06 34.61 -9.62
N LYS A 268 -6.48 33.48 -9.02
CA LYS A 268 -6.23 32.13 -9.51
C LYS A 268 -7.54 31.38 -9.79
N ASN A 269 -7.47 30.43 -10.73
CA ASN A 269 -8.58 29.54 -11.03
C ASN A 269 -8.36 28.20 -10.33
N TYR A 270 -9.44 27.65 -9.79
CA TYR A 270 -9.44 26.39 -9.07
C TYR A 270 -10.46 25.41 -9.65
N VAL A 271 -10.13 24.13 -9.62
CA VAL A 271 -11.07 23.02 -9.70
C VAL A 271 -11.12 22.43 -8.30
N TYR A 272 -12.17 22.73 -7.57
CA TYR A 272 -12.39 22.18 -6.24
C TYR A 272 -13.17 20.89 -6.31
N TRP A 273 -12.87 20.01 -5.37
CA TRP A 273 -13.71 18.86 -5.10
C TRP A 273 -14.01 18.72 -3.60
N TYR A 274 -15.13 18.06 -3.30
CA TYR A 274 -15.60 17.81 -1.94
C TYR A 274 -16.41 16.50 -1.89
N SER A 275 -16.23 15.72 -0.84
CA SER A 275 -17.07 14.59 -0.47
C SER A 275 -17.07 14.43 1.06
N GLU A 276 -18.20 13.93 1.60
CA GLU A 276 -18.32 13.49 2.99
C GLU A 276 -17.92 12.03 3.17
N ALA A 277 -17.45 11.36 2.12
CA ALA A 277 -16.97 9.99 2.19
C ALA A 277 -15.69 9.89 3.06
N ASP A 278 -15.61 8.83 3.85
CA ASP A 278 -14.42 8.52 4.66
C ASP A 278 -13.22 8.21 3.78
N ILE A 279 -13.47 7.54 2.64
CA ILE A 279 -12.45 7.24 1.62
C ILE A 279 -13.00 7.65 0.26
N VAL A 280 -12.21 8.44 -0.47
CA VAL A 280 -12.51 8.83 -1.85
C VAL A 280 -11.48 8.19 -2.77
N TYR A 281 -11.94 7.31 -3.64
CA TYR A 281 -11.08 6.64 -4.61
C TYR A 281 -10.95 7.42 -5.91
N ALA A 282 -9.76 7.41 -6.50
CA ALA A 282 -9.57 7.73 -7.91
C ALA A 282 -10.34 6.73 -8.80
N PRO A 283 -10.62 7.06 -10.07
CA PRO A 283 -11.26 6.10 -10.98
C PRO A 283 -10.48 4.79 -11.09
N GLU A 284 -11.16 3.67 -11.23
CA GLU A 284 -10.54 2.38 -11.53
C GLU A 284 -9.77 2.44 -12.87
N ASP A 285 -10.37 3.06 -13.88
CA ASP A 285 -9.69 3.46 -15.12
C ASP A 285 -9.45 4.97 -15.12
N ALA A 286 -8.27 5.38 -14.65
CA ALA A 286 -7.83 6.77 -14.60
C ALA A 286 -7.05 7.20 -15.85
N THR A 287 -7.15 6.44 -16.95
CA THR A 287 -6.54 6.82 -18.24
C THR A 287 -6.98 8.23 -18.63
N LEU A 288 -6.01 9.14 -18.81
CA LEU A 288 -6.22 10.54 -19.15
C LEU A 288 -7.05 11.35 -18.13
N TRP A 289 -7.34 10.83 -16.93
CA TRP A 289 -8.28 11.44 -15.98
C TRP A 289 -7.94 12.88 -15.61
N LEU A 290 -6.68 13.17 -15.33
CA LEU A 290 -6.16 14.52 -15.00
C LEU A 290 -5.33 15.11 -16.14
N SER A 291 -5.42 14.53 -17.33
CA SER A 291 -4.74 15.00 -18.52
C SER A 291 -5.51 16.08 -19.25
N ARG A 292 -4.85 16.75 -20.16
CA ARG A 292 -5.44 17.78 -21.00
C ARG A 292 -5.99 17.30 -22.36
N VAL A 293 -5.88 16.05 -22.72
CA VAL A 293 -6.12 15.56 -24.10
C VAL A 293 -7.59 15.59 -24.55
N ALA A 294 -8.41 16.51 -24.03
CA ALA A 294 -9.82 16.61 -24.46
C ALA A 294 -10.07 17.46 -25.72
N SER A 295 -9.04 17.97 -26.42
CA SER A 295 -9.30 18.77 -27.65
C SER A 295 -8.16 18.68 -28.65
N PHE A 296 -8.38 17.99 -29.74
CA PHE A 296 -7.48 17.86 -30.90
C PHE A 296 -7.26 19.15 -31.72
N LYS A 297 -7.71 20.32 -31.26
CA LYS A 297 -7.59 21.56 -32.05
C LYS A 297 -7.11 22.75 -31.23
N ARG A 298 -5.82 23.05 -31.40
CA ARG A 298 -5.12 24.34 -31.32
C ARG A 298 -4.85 24.96 -29.96
N ASN A 299 -3.55 25.21 -29.77
CA ASN A 299 -2.82 26.12 -28.89
C ASN A 299 -2.46 25.62 -27.49
N ASN A 300 -1.31 25.13 -27.37
CA ASN A 300 -0.22 24.99 -26.42
C ASN A 300 -0.34 25.74 -25.07
N ALA A 301 -1.23 25.37 -24.16
CA ALA A 301 -1.10 25.81 -22.77
C ALA A 301 -1.60 24.71 -21.80
N ASN A 302 -0.85 24.44 -20.74
CA ASN A 302 -1.21 23.51 -19.68
C ASN A 302 -2.50 24.00 -18.98
N CYS A 303 -3.46 23.09 -18.74
CA CYS A 303 -4.67 23.43 -17.99
C CYS A 303 -4.42 23.51 -16.49
N PHE A 304 -3.57 22.63 -15.96
CA PHE A 304 -3.20 22.65 -14.55
C PHE A 304 -1.76 23.11 -14.39
N ASP A 305 -1.52 24.01 -13.45
CA ASP A 305 -0.21 24.32 -12.92
C ASP A 305 0.10 23.53 -11.63
N GLU A 306 -0.96 23.12 -10.91
CA GLU A 306 -0.82 22.27 -9.73
C GLU A 306 -2.01 21.31 -9.60
N ILE A 307 -1.73 20.06 -9.25
CA ILE A 307 -2.70 19.01 -8.92
C ILE A 307 -2.37 18.52 -7.52
N ASP A 308 -3.22 18.83 -6.56
CA ASP A 308 -3.15 18.33 -5.20
C ASP A 308 -4.12 17.15 -5.05
N LEU A 309 -3.57 15.97 -4.78
CA LEU A 309 -4.30 14.71 -4.67
C LEU A 309 -4.60 14.32 -3.22
N ASP A 310 -4.41 15.25 -2.27
CA ASP A 310 -4.72 15.00 -0.87
C ASP A 310 -6.15 14.47 -0.69
N GLY A 311 -6.26 13.36 0.04
CA GLY A 311 -7.53 12.68 0.31
C GLY A 311 -8.09 11.84 -0.83
N ILE A 312 -7.31 11.57 -1.90
CA ILE A 312 -7.68 10.64 -2.98
C ILE A 312 -6.85 9.38 -2.87
N ASP A 313 -7.51 8.23 -2.75
CA ASP A 313 -6.89 6.91 -2.68
C ASP A 313 -6.86 6.23 -4.04
N PHE A 314 -5.67 5.87 -4.51
CA PHE A 314 -5.43 5.20 -5.80
C PHE A 314 -5.35 3.68 -5.69
N SER A 315 -5.61 3.09 -4.51
CA SER A 315 -5.46 1.64 -4.29
C SER A 315 -6.36 0.77 -5.17
N LYS A 316 -7.41 1.34 -5.77
CA LYS A 316 -8.30 0.65 -6.72
C LYS A 316 -8.04 1.00 -8.18
N THR A 317 -7.12 1.90 -8.48
CA THR A 317 -6.85 2.34 -9.85
C THR A 317 -6.02 1.30 -10.59
N GLU A 318 -6.59 0.64 -11.58
CA GLU A 318 -5.92 -0.37 -12.41
C GLU A 318 -5.20 0.19 -13.63
N LYS A 319 -5.69 1.32 -14.18
CA LYS A 319 -5.14 1.96 -15.38
C LYS A 319 -4.79 3.41 -15.11
N MET A 320 -3.54 3.77 -15.36
CA MET A 320 -3.00 5.12 -15.17
C MET A 320 -2.37 5.69 -16.46
N ASP A 321 -2.74 5.17 -17.63
CA ASP A 321 -2.13 5.59 -18.88
C ASP A 321 -2.30 7.08 -19.10
N SER A 322 -1.18 7.78 -19.26
CA SER A 322 -1.18 9.22 -19.55
C SER A 322 -2.01 10.07 -18.58
N ILE A 323 -2.19 9.63 -17.33
CA ILE A 323 -3.11 10.27 -16.35
C ILE A 323 -2.82 11.77 -16.16
N PHE A 324 -1.54 12.17 -16.18
CA PHE A 324 -1.11 13.56 -16.03
C PHE A 324 -0.59 14.20 -17.32
N LEU A 325 -0.79 13.55 -18.48
CA LEU A 325 -0.28 14.04 -19.75
C LEU A 325 -0.90 15.40 -20.12
N GLN A 326 -0.07 16.43 -20.27
CA GLN A 326 -0.55 17.79 -20.53
C GLN A 326 -0.59 18.19 -22.02
N ASP A 327 0.31 17.68 -22.89
CA ASP A 327 0.27 17.93 -24.34
C ASP A 327 1.12 16.94 -25.12
N THR A 328 0.55 16.39 -26.19
CA THR A 328 1.26 15.51 -27.14
C THR A 328 2.09 16.27 -28.19
N ASN A 329 1.82 17.58 -28.37
CA ASN A 329 2.55 18.44 -29.34
C ASN A 329 3.72 19.21 -28.71
N ALA A 330 4.02 18.98 -27.43
CA ALA A 330 5.11 19.66 -26.70
C ALA A 330 6.53 19.23 -27.14
N LEU A 331 6.73 18.92 -28.43
CA LEU A 331 8.08 18.80 -29.00
C LEU A 331 8.89 20.11 -28.89
N LEU A 332 8.27 21.23 -28.50
CA LEU A 332 8.86 22.56 -28.50
C LEU A 332 8.70 23.36 -27.20
N SER A 333 7.98 22.92 -26.17
CA SER A 333 7.85 23.71 -24.95
C SER A 333 8.87 23.34 -23.88
N THR A 334 9.59 24.34 -23.47
CA THR A 334 10.51 24.35 -22.34
C THR A 334 9.75 24.17 -21.04
N SER A 335 9.92 23.04 -20.39
CA SER A 335 9.49 22.67 -19.05
C SER A 335 7.98 22.61 -18.80
N PRO A 336 7.43 21.46 -18.52
CA PRO A 336 6.10 21.36 -17.91
C PRO A 336 6.16 22.03 -16.53
N ASN A 337 5.25 22.95 -16.29
CA ASN A 337 5.13 23.59 -14.98
C ASN A 337 4.16 22.85 -14.04
N LEU A 338 3.55 21.75 -14.50
CA LEU A 338 2.62 20.97 -13.69
C LEU A 338 3.32 20.39 -12.48
N LYS A 339 2.84 20.73 -11.29
CA LYS A 339 3.25 20.17 -10.01
C LYS A 339 2.19 19.20 -9.50
N ILE A 340 2.61 18.01 -9.11
CA ILE A 340 1.74 16.97 -8.52
C ILE A 340 2.10 16.83 -7.05
N LEU A 341 1.09 16.81 -6.18
CA LEU A 341 1.23 16.68 -4.73
C LEU A 341 0.41 15.50 -4.22
N HIS A 342 0.88 14.88 -3.14
CA HIS A 342 0.15 13.86 -2.36
C HIS A 342 -0.33 12.65 -3.18
N LEU A 343 0.46 12.17 -4.12
CA LEU A 343 0.16 10.93 -4.85
C LEU A 343 0.65 9.73 -4.04
N GLU A 344 -0.29 8.93 -3.55
CA GLU A 344 -0.04 7.74 -2.73
C GLU A 344 -0.92 6.55 -3.19
N ASN A 345 -0.57 5.32 -2.75
CA ASN A 345 -1.38 4.10 -2.92
C ASN A 345 -1.68 3.70 -4.38
N ILE A 346 -0.70 3.83 -5.29
CA ILE A 346 -0.87 3.49 -6.70
C ILE A 346 -0.53 2.04 -7.05
N ASN A 347 -0.41 1.15 -6.07
CA ASN A 347 0.09 -0.21 -6.23
C ASN A 347 -0.79 -1.12 -7.11
N ALA A 348 -2.09 -0.80 -7.27
CA ALA A 348 -3.00 -1.58 -8.09
C ALA A 348 -2.82 -1.36 -9.61
N ALA A 349 -2.12 -0.30 -10.02
CA ALA A 349 -1.98 0.05 -11.42
C ALA A 349 -1.29 -1.07 -12.22
N LYS A 350 -2.01 -1.64 -13.18
CA LYS A 350 -1.53 -2.66 -14.13
C LYS A 350 -0.87 -2.03 -15.36
N ASN A 351 -1.20 -0.79 -15.67
CA ASN A 351 -0.60 -0.05 -16.76
C ASN A 351 -0.23 1.36 -16.31
N ALA A 352 1.05 1.73 -16.50
CA ALA A 352 1.63 3.01 -16.13
C ALA A 352 2.23 3.75 -17.34
N GLU A 353 1.79 3.40 -18.57
CA GLU A 353 2.32 3.98 -19.79
C GLU A 353 2.13 5.50 -19.84
N ALA A 354 3.24 6.23 -20.00
CA ALA A 354 3.28 7.69 -20.03
C ALA A 354 2.61 8.38 -18.83
N ALA A 355 2.43 7.68 -17.67
CA ALA A 355 1.68 8.20 -16.52
C ALA A 355 2.19 9.57 -16.05
N PHE A 356 3.50 9.75 -16.02
CA PHE A 356 4.17 11.00 -15.64
C PHE A 356 4.88 11.69 -16.81
N ALA A 357 4.54 11.34 -18.04
CA ALA A 357 5.17 12.00 -19.20
C ALA A 357 4.90 13.51 -19.18
N TYR A 358 5.95 14.31 -19.42
CA TYR A 358 5.91 15.77 -19.43
C TYR A 358 5.45 16.42 -18.10
N THR A 359 5.67 15.78 -16.96
CA THR A 359 5.27 16.30 -15.65
C THR A 359 6.43 16.88 -14.85
N ASN A 360 6.12 17.74 -13.88
CA ASN A 360 7.04 18.22 -12.87
C ASN A 360 6.78 17.49 -11.54
N LEU A 361 7.66 16.56 -11.18
CA LEU A 361 7.56 15.74 -9.97
C LEU A 361 8.29 16.37 -8.78
N ARG A 362 8.70 17.64 -8.87
CA ARG A 362 9.37 18.31 -7.76
C ARG A 362 8.41 18.45 -6.58
N GLY A 363 8.90 18.08 -5.40
CA GLY A 363 8.12 18.06 -4.16
C GLY A 363 7.26 16.81 -3.97
N LEU A 364 7.20 15.88 -4.96
CA LEU A 364 6.58 14.58 -4.79
C LEU A 364 7.57 13.62 -4.12
N ASP A 365 7.11 12.93 -3.08
CA ASP A 365 7.89 11.87 -2.43
C ASP A 365 7.90 10.60 -3.29
N MET A 366 8.93 10.45 -4.11
CA MET A 366 9.06 9.31 -5.03
C MET A 366 9.25 7.97 -4.30
N SER A 367 9.61 7.97 -3.02
CA SER A 367 9.73 6.73 -2.24
C SER A 367 8.38 6.05 -1.98
N LYS A 368 7.27 6.79 -2.12
CA LYS A 368 5.90 6.30 -1.98
C LYS A 368 5.26 5.88 -3.32
N VAL A 369 5.91 6.19 -4.43
CA VAL A 369 5.42 5.86 -5.78
C VAL A 369 5.92 4.48 -6.17
N THR A 370 5.03 3.49 -6.18
CA THR A 370 5.34 2.10 -6.56
C THR A 370 4.31 1.59 -7.56
N PHE A 371 4.73 0.67 -8.44
CA PHE A 371 3.90 0.08 -9.49
C PHE A 371 4.00 -1.45 -9.45
N GLU A 372 3.71 -2.06 -8.32
CA GLU A 372 3.95 -3.50 -8.09
C GLU A 372 3.23 -4.42 -9.09
N ASN A 373 2.16 -3.96 -9.73
CA ASN A 373 1.38 -4.73 -10.69
C ASN A 373 1.56 -4.29 -12.15
N ALA A 374 2.41 -3.30 -12.43
CA ALA A 374 2.55 -2.76 -13.78
C ALA A 374 3.14 -3.78 -14.76
N THR A 375 2.56 -3.85 -15.95
CA THR A 375 3.00 -4.69 -17.08
C THR A 375 3.72 -3.89 -18.17
N SER A 376 3.66 -2.56 -18.13
CA SER A 376 4.35 -1.65 -19.04
C SER A 376 4.80 -0.39 -18.31
N PHE A 377 6.05 0.02 -18.55
CA PHE A 377 6.61 1.31 -18.14
C PHE A 377 7.01 2.16 -19.37
N MET A 378 6.45 1.88 -20.53
CA MET A 378 6.78 2.65 -21.72
C MET A 378 6.47 4.13 -21.50
N HIS A 379 7.46 5.00 -21.71
CA HIS A 379 7.32 6.45 -21.56
C HIS A 379 6.93 6.97 -20.16
N THR A 380 6.93 6.17 -19.10
CA THR A 380 6.35 6.54 -17.78
C THR A 380 6.86 7.90 -17.28
N PHE A 381 8.15 8.17 -17.34
CA PHE A 381 8.78 9.44 -16.94
C PHE A 381 9.37 10.22 -18.13
N TYR A 382 8.83 10.00 -19.32
CA TYR A 382 9.30 10.64 -20.57
C TYR A 382 9.26 12.17 -20.45
N LYS A 383 10.43 12.82 -20.58
CA LYS A 383 10.59 14.28 -20.43
C LYS A 383 10.05 14.87 -19.11
N ALA A 384 9.88 14.07 -18.08
CA ALA A 384 9.51 14.57 -16.77
C ALA A 384 10.71 15.23 -16.06
N THR A 385 10.42 16.00 -15.03
CA THR A 385 11.44 16.61 -14.15
C THR A 385 11.19 16.22 -12.71
N ALA A 386 12.26 15.99 -11.94
CA ALA A 386 12.21 15.74 -10.51
C ALA A 386 13.30 16.53 -9.79
N ASP A 387 13.27 16.52 -8.46
CA ASP A 387 14.33 17.12 -7.67
C ASP A 387 15.67 16.41 -7.86
N THR A 388 16.77 17.14 -7.71
CA THR A 388 18.12 16.61 -7.86
C THR A 388 18.51 15.55 -6.83
N HIS A 389 17.70 15.40 -5.77
CA HIS A 389 17.85 14.43 -4.70
C HIS A 389 16.64 13.48 -4.59
N ALA A 390 15.75 13.46 -5.59
CA ALA A 390 14.59 12.56 -5.59
C ALA A 390 15.06 11.10 -5.50
N ASP A 391 14.45 10.34 -4.57
CA ASP A 391 14.80 8.95 -4.33
C ASP A 391 13.89 8.01 -5.13
N PHE A 392 14.45 7.37 -6.14
CA PHE A 392 13.80 6.34 -6.95
C PHE A 392 14.17 4.92 -6.51
N SER A 393 14.98 4.75 -5.45
CA SER A 393 15.45 3.42 -5.00
C SER A 393 14.31 2.50 -4.53
N LYS A 394 13.16 3.07 -4.19
CA LYS A 394 11.94 2.34 -3.79
C LYS A 394 10.96 2.08 -4.93
N LEU A 395 11.24 2.62 -6.11
CA LEU A 395 10.41 2.37 -7.28
C LEU A 395 10.41 0.87 -7.61
N LYS A 396 9.25 0.26 -7.45
CA LYS A 396 9.05 -1.16 -7.76
C LYS A 396 8.38 -1.30 -9.11
N GLY A 397 8.80 -2.28 -9.87
CA GLY A 397 8.14 -2.73 -11.08
C GLY A 397 7.45 -4.06 -10.84
N GLY A 398 6.30 -4.28 -11.49
CA GLY A 398 5.60 -5.55 -11.46
C GLY A 398 6.21 -6.55 -12.44
N ASN A 399 5.38 -7.08 -13.34
CA ASN A 399 5.78 -7.99 -14.42
C ASN A 399 5.89 -7.25 -15.75
N ALA A 400 6.54 -6.09 -15.76
CA ALA A 400 6.68 -5.27 -16.95
C ALA A 400 7.50 -5.98 -18.03
N THR A 401 6.99 -5.98 -19.25
CA THR A 401 7.67 -6.53 -20.42
C THR A 401 8.44 -5.47 -21.20
N THR A 402 8.10 -4.19 -21.02
CA THR A 402 8.77 -3.07 -21.70
C THR A 402 9.05 -1.91 -20.74
N MET A 403 10.25 -1.35 -20.88
CA MET A 403 10.71 -0.11 -20.26
C MET A 403 11.21 0.88 -21.33
N GLU A 404 10.71 0.73 -22.58
CA GLU A 404 11.09 1.61 -23.69
C GLU A 404 10.88 3.08 -23.33
N LYS A 405 11.93 3.86 -23.44
CA LYS A 405 11.96 5.32 -23.18
C LYS A 405 11.43 5.74 -21.82
N MET A 406 11.47 4.85 -20.80
CA MET A 406 10.93 5.12 -19.46
C MET A 406 11.44 6.45 -18.88
N PHE A 407 12.74 6.74 -18.97
CA PHE A 407 13.38 7.96 -18.50
C PHE A 407 13.96 8.81 -19.65
N TYR A 408 13.41 8.72 -20.85
CA TYR A 408 13.89 9.48 -22.00
C TYR A 408 13.80 11.00 -21.76
N MET A 409 14.93 11.72 -21.90
CA MET A 409 15.06 13.17 -21.63
C MET A 409 14.60 13.58 -20.21
N PHE A 410 14.60 12.65 -19.26
CA PHE A 410 14.26 12.93 -17.88
C PHE A 410 15.33 13.82 -17.22
N LYS A 411 14.88 14.80 -16.42
CA LYS A 411 15.74 15.66 -15.62
C LYS A 411 15.49 15.41 -14.14
N GLY A 412 16.32 14.61 -13.51
CA GLY A 412 16.13 14.12 -12.15
C GLY A 412 17.41 14.15 -11.32
N PRO A 413 17.59 13.16 -10.42
CA PRO A 413 18.69 13.11 -9.48
C PRO A 413 20.04 12.98 -10.19
N GLN A 414 21.10 13.53 -9.53
CA GLN A 414 22.46 13.39 -10.01
C GLN A 414 22.93 11.92 -10.00
N ASN A 415 22.50 11.15 -9.02
CA ASN A 415 22.75 9.71 -8.92
C ASN A 415 21.39 9.00 -8.98
N LEU A 416 21.11 8.35 -10.10
CA LEU A 416 19.87 7.62 -10.30
C LEU A 416 20.04 6.17 -9.84
N SER A 417 19.39 5.82 -8.73
CA SER A 417 19.36 4.46 -8.20
C SER A 417 17.99 3.83 -8.42
N LEU A 418 17.97 2.62 -8.98
CA LEU A 418 16.76 1.86 -9.32
C LEU A 418 16.83 0.43 -8.75
N THR A 419 17.46 0.27 -7.60
CA THR A 419 17.81 -1.05 -7.03
C THR A 419 16.60 -1.94 -6.70
N SER A 420 15.40 -1.36 -6.50
CA SER A 420 14.17 -2.12 -6.26
C SER A 420 13.35 -2.40 -7.52
N LEU A 421 13.77 -1.89 -8.68
CA LEU A 421 13.03 -2.07 -9.93
C LEU A 421 13.17 -3.51 -10.43
N ASN A 422 12.06 -4.25 -10.50
CA ASN A 422 12.06 -5.60 -11.07
C ASN A 422 12.17 -5.52 -12.59
N THR A 423 13.23 -6.12 -13.16
CA THR A 423 13.46 -6.17 -14.60
C THR A 423 13.47 -7.58 -15.17
N SER A 424 13.14 -8.60 -14.35
CA SER A 424 13.25 -10.02 -14.72
C SER A 424 12.37 -10.47 -15.89
N THR A 425 11.29 -9.75 -16.17
CA THR A 425 10.34 -10.04 -17.27
C THR A 425 10.52 -9.11 -18.47
N VAL A 426 11.43 -8.13 -18.37
CA VAL A 426 11.60 -7.09 -19.39
C VAL A 426 12.31 -7.66 -20.62
N THR A 427 11.71 -7.43 -21.78
CA THR A 427 12.27 -7.82 -23.09
C THR A 427 12.79 -6.62 -23.90
N ASN A 428 12.27 -5.41 -23.62
CA ASN A 428 12.59 -4.19 -24.34
C ASN A 428 13.03 -3.06 -23.40
N MET A 429 14.31 -2.64 -23.50
CA MET A 429 14.92 -1.51 -22.78
C MET A 429 15.42 -0.39 -23.72
N LYS A 430 14.89 -0.36 -24.96
CA LYS A 430 15.27 0.63 -25.96
C LYS A 430 15.12 2.06 -25.46
N ASP A 431 16.16 2.88 -25.64
CA ASP A 431 16.18 4.30 -25.27
C ASP A 431 15.84 4.60 -23.80
N MET A 432 15.89 3.61 -22.88
CA MET A 432 15.38 3.74 -21.50
C MET A 432 15.89 4.97 -20.76
N PHE A 433 17.19 5.28 -20.88
CA PHE A 433 17.86 6.41 -20.23
C PHE A 433 18.38 7.46 -21.23
N ARG A 434 17.91 7.42 -22.47
CA ARG A 434 18.43 8.31 -23.51
C ARG A 434 18.21 9.78 -23.17
N ASN A 435 19.27 10.58 -23.33
CA ASN A 435 19.29 12.03 -23.12
C ASN A 435 18.93 12.47 -21.70
N LEU A 436 19.30 11.72 -20.65
CA LEU A 436 19.18 12.18 -19.27
C LEU A 436 19.92 13.51 -19.07
N ALA A 437 19.21 14.54 -18.60
CA ALA A 437 19.73 15.91 -18.66
C ALA A 437 20.53 16.38 -17.43
N ALA A 438 20.53 15.64 -16.30
CA ALA A 438 21.19 16.08 -15.06
C ALA A 438 21.98 14.97 -14.34
N THR A 439 21.82 13.74 -14.74
CA THR A 439 22.38 12.56 -14.06
C THR A 439 23.87 12.42 -14.36
N LYS A 440 24.67 12.19 -13.31
CA LYS A 440 26.12 11.96 -13.38
C LYS A 440 26.49 10.49 -13.30
N SER A 441 25.68 9.70 -12.57
CA SER A 441 25.90 8.26 -12.46
C SER A 441 24.60 7.47 -12.50
N ILE A 442 24.67 6.30 -13.11
CA ILE A 442 23.58 5.32 -13.16
C ILE A 442 24.11 3.99 -12.64
N ASP A 443 23.47 3.44 -11.61
CA ASP A 443 23.70 2.09 -11.15
C ASP A 443 22.56 1.20 -11.62
N ALA A 444 22.84 0.39 -12.65
CA ALA A 444 21.95 -0.63 -13.20
C ALA A 444 22.47 -2.05 -12.90
N SER A 445 23.42 -2.22 -11.97
CA SER A 445 24.05 -3.51 -11.68
C SER A 445 23.07 -4.55 -11.13
N SER A 446 21.95 -4.11 -10.53
CA SER A 446 20.88 -4.97 -10.02
C SER A 446 19.89 -5.45 -11.10
N PHE A 447 19.99 -4.95 -12.34
CA PHE A 447 19.02 -5.32 -13.38
C PHE A 447 19.23 -6.78 -13.81
N ASN A 448 18.16 -7.55 -13.77
CA ASN A 448 18.12 -8.84 -14.47
C ASN A 448 17.77 -8.59 -15.94
N THR A 449 18.74 -8.79 -16.82
CA THR A 449 18.60 -8.56 -18.26
C THR A 449 18.53 -9.84 -19.08
N GLU A 450 18.34 -11.00 -18.42
CA GLU A 450 18.34 -12.31 -19.07
C GLU A 450 17.31 -12.43 -20.22
N ASN A 451 16.16 -11.76 -20.10
CA ASN A 451 15.09 -11.80 -21.10
C ASN A 451 15.13 -10.63 -22.09
N VAL A 452 16.07 -9.70 -21.95
CA VAL A 452 16.12 -8.51 -22.78
C VAL A 452 16.64 -8.84 -24.18
N THR A 453 15.90 -8.40 -25.21
CA THR A 453 16.26 -8.59 -26.63
C THR A 453 16.67 -7.29 -27.31
N ASP A 454 16.20 -6.13 -26.84
CA ASP A 454 16.51 -4.82 -27.41
C ASP A 454 17.06 -3.85 -26.35
N MET A 455 18.34 -3.41 -26.55
CA MET A 455 19.04 -2.40 -25.75
C MET A 455 19.48 -1.21 -26.63
N ASN A 456 18.87 -1.03 -27.82
CA ASN A 456 19.20 0.07 -28.72
C ASN A 456 19.11 1.42 -28.01
N GLY A 457 20.17 2.21 -28.07
CA GLY A 457 20.23 3.56 -27.50
C GLY A 457 19.99 3.66 -25.98
N MET A 458 20.02 2.55 -25.21
CA MET A 458 19.61 2.51 -23.80
C MET A 458 20.23 3.63 -22.96
N PHE A 459 21.49 3.93 -23.14
CA PHE A 459 22.27 4.97 -22.44
C PHE A 459 22.78 6.07 -23.40
N MET A 460 22.11 6.32 -24.51
CA MET A 460 22.56 7.26 -25.53
C MET A 460 22.42 8.72 -25.10
N GLY A 461 23.40 9.55 -25.42
CA GLY A 461 23.29 11.02 -25.43
C GLY A 461 23.15 11.67 -24.06
N MET A 462 23.71 11.12 -23.01
CA MET A 462 23.65 11.67 -21.66
C MET A 462 24.81 12.69 -21.43
N PRO A 463 24.50 14.00 -21.38
CA PRO A 463 25.54 15.03 -21.49
C PRO A 463 26.43 15.17 -20.24
N TYR A 464 26.00 14.63 -19.07
CA TYR A 464 26.74 14.80 -17.82
C TYR A 464 27.15 13.50 -17.15
N VAL A 465 26.79 12.35 -17.74
CA VAL A 465 27.13 11.03 -17.17
C VAL A 465 28.61 10.76 -17.26
N GLU A 466 29.23 10.48 -16.12
CA GLU A 466 30.63 10.12 -15.99
C GLU A 466 30.84 8.62 -15.78
N THR A 467 29.88 7.95 -15.17
CA THR A 467 29.97 6.53 -14.82
C THR A 467 28.65 5.80 -15.06
N ILE A 468 28.73 4.62 -15.66
CA ILE A 468 27.61 3.70 -15.85
C ILE A 468 28.03 2.32 -15.30
N ASP A 469 27.18 1.69 -14.50
CA ASP A 469 27.41 0.33 -14.01
C ASP A 469 26.40 -0.63 -14.63
N VAL A 470 26.91 -1.54 -15.45
CA VAL A 470 26.18 -2.64 -16.12
C VAL A 470 26.84 -3.98 -15.79
N SER A 471 27.56 -4.07 -14.65
CA SER A 471 28.32 -5.26 -14.28
C SER A 471 27.48 -6.52 -14.10
N GLY A 472 26.18 -6.37 -13.80
CA GLY A 472 25.22 -7.47 -13.67
C GLY A 472 24.53 -7.88 -14.99
N PHE A 473 24.82 -7.23 -16.13
CA PHE A 473 24.07 -7.50 -17.36
C PHE A 473 24.39 -8.88 -17.96
N ASN A 474 23.35 -9.64 -18.26
CA ASN A 474 23.36 -10.82 -19.11
C ASN A 474 22.83 -10.42 -20.49
N THR A 475 23.68 -10.49 -21.51
CA THR A 475 23.34 -10.03 -22.87
C THR A 475 23.11 -11.16 -23.87
N LYS A 476 23.00 -12.41 -23.38
CA LYS A 476 22.87 -13.62 -24.21
C LYS A 476 21.72 -13.54 -25.22
N ASN A 477 20.58 -12.97 -24.84
CA ASN A 477 19.40 -12.88 -25.69
C ASN A 477 19.26 -11.56 -26.46
N VAL A 478 20.21 -10.64 -26.29
CA VAL A 478 20.15 -9.32 -26.93
C VAL A 478 20.47 -9.42 -28.41
N THR A 479 19.59 -8.85 -29.24
CA THR A 479 19.73 -8.82 -30.71
C THR A 479 20.17 -7.45 -31.25
N ASP A 480 19.87 -6.34 -30.52
CA ASP A 480 20.28 -4.99 -30.92
C ASP A 480 20.88 -4.20 -29.73
N MET A 481 22.14 -3.81 -29.85
CA MET A 481 22.89 -2.92 -28.96
C MET A 481 23.35 -1.65 -29.69
N SER A 482 22.77 -1.35 -30.87
CA SER A 482 23.22 -0.17 -31.66
C SER A 482 23.08 1.08 -30.81
N MET A 483 24.09 1.95 -30.86
CA MET A 483 24.12 3.24 -30.16
C MET A 483 23.95 3.15 -28.64
N MET A 484 24.10 1.99 -28.00
CA MET A 484 23.78 1.80 -26.56
C MET A 484 24.43 2.84 -25.66
N PHE A 485 25.68 3.23 -25.92
CA PHE A 485 26.42 4.29 -25.20
C PHE A 485 26.77 5.51 -26.10
N TYR A 486 26.18 5.63 -27.26
CA TYR A 486 26.52 6.67 -28.26
C TYR A 486 26.33 8.10 -27.72
N GLN A 487 27.24 9.04 -28.12
CA GLN A 487 27.17 10.46 -27.75
C GLN A 487 27.29 10.77 -26.25
N ASN A 488 28.03 9.96 -25.49
CA ASN A 488 28.31 10.24 -24.08
C ASN A 488 29.66 10.91 -23.93
N ASN A 489 29.73 12.21 -24.23
CA ASN A 489 31.00 12.95 -24.33
C ASN A 489 31.77 13.06 -23.00
N TRP A 490 31.11 12.92 -21.84
CA TRP A 490 31.73 12.98 -20.52
C TRP A 490 31.88 11.60 -19.84
N LEU A 491 31.45 10.54 -20.49
CA LEU A 491 31.53 9.19 -19.94
C LEU A 491 33.00 8.73 -19.88
N LYS A 492 33.47 8.50 -18.65
CA LYS A 492 34.84 8.10 -18.34
C LYS A 492 34.98 6.61 -18.06
N THR A 493 33.92 6.03 -17.42
CA THR A 493 33.98 4.65 -16.92
C THR A 493 32.66 3.92 -17.14
N ILE A 494 32.78 2.70 -17.66
CA ILE A 494 31.70 1.71 -17.69
C ILE A 494 32.20 0.51 -16.86
N TYR A 495 31.50 0.23 -15.73
CA TYR A 495 31.68 -1.04 -15.04
C TYR A 495 30.84 -2.09 -15.74
N GLY A 496 31.44 -3.18 -16.18
CA GLY A 496 30.78 -4.23 -16.95
C GLY A 496 31.26 -5.63 -16.54
N PRO A 497 30.58 -6.68 -17.03
CA PRO A 497 31.05 -8.05 -16.90
C PRO A 497 32.35 -8.24 -17.69
N GLU A 498 32.97 -9.42 -17.59
CA GLU A 498 34.20 -9.76 -18.32
C GLU A 498 34.06 -9.43 -19.82
N GLU A 499 32.96 -9.82 -20.44
CA GLU A 499 32.59 -9.53 -21.82
C GLU A 499 31.07 -9.65 -21.98
N PHE A 500 30.45 -8.84 -22.84
CA PHE A 500 29.08 -9.05 -23.27
C PHE A 500 28.98 -10.29 -24.18
N ASP A 501 27.98 -11.15 -23.89
CA ASP A 501 27.64 -12.23 -24.80
C ASP A 501 27.03 -11.65 -26.09
N ARG A 502 27.55 -12.06 -27.22
CA ARG A 502 27.17 -11.58 -28.55
C ARG A 502 26.63 -12.69 -29.44
N SER A 503 26.34 -13.87 -28.86
CA SER A 503 25.95 -15.06 -29.63
C SER A 503 24.68 -14.84 -30.46
N ASN A 504 23.73 -14.02 -29.97
CA ASN A 504 22.49 -13.67 -30.67
C ASN A 504 22.46 -12.24 -31.23
N LEU A 505 23.59 -11.50 -31.11
CA LEU A 505 23.65 -10.10 -31.50
C LEU A 505 23.65 -9.93 -33.03
N SER A 506 22.67 -9.19 -33.55
CA SER A 506 22.54 -8.86 -34.96
C SER A 506 23.04 -7.44 -35.29
N LEU A 507 22.82 -6.49 -34.36
CA LEU A 507 23.10 -5.08 -34.56
C LEU A 507 23.85 -4.48 -33.37
N SER A 508 25.00 -3.77 -33.67
CA SER A 508 25.79 -3.05 -32.65
C SER A 508 26.45 -1.78 -33.19
N THR A 509 25.88 -1.21 -34.24
CA THR A 509 26.44 -0.04 -34.93
C THR A 509 26.62 1.13 -33.98
N ASN A 510 27.81 1.72 -33.96
CA ASN A 510 28.14 2.91 -33.15
C ASN A 510 27.87 2.77 -31.63
N MET A 511 27.95 1.56 -31.07
CA MET A 511 27.67 1.32 -29.65
C MET A 511 28.41 2.29 -28.73
N PHE A 512 29.70 2.56 -28.97
CA PHE A 512 30.54 3.49 -28.21
C PHE A 512 30.86 4.79 -28.99
N GLY A 513 30.21 5.04 -30.12
CA GLY A 513 30.53 6.21 -30.95
C GLY A 513 30.41 7.53 -30.18
N GLN A 514 31.35 8.45 -30.38
CA GLN A 514 31.40 9.76 -29.71
C GLN A 514 31.51 9.72 -28.17
N CYS A 515 32.20 8.71 -27.61
CA CYS A 515 32.51 8.63 -26.17
C CYS A 515 33.94 9.09 -25.88
N GLY A 516 34.29 10.31 -26.27
CA GLY A 516 35.68 10.81 -26.34
C GLY A 516 36.51 10.73 -25.06
N GLN A 517 35.90 10.66 -23.88
CA GLN A 517 36.59 10.54 -22.58
C GLN A 517 36.61 9.12 -22.03
N LEU A 518 36.04 8.15 -22.74
CA LEU A 518 35.92 6.78 -22.25
C LEU A 518 37.30 6.11 -22.17
N VAL A 519 37.61 5.57 -20.99
CA VAL A 519 38.85 4.82 -20.72
C VAL A 519 38.48 3.48 -20.10
N GLY A 520 38.85 2.42 -20.83
CA GLY A 520 38.69 1.05 -20.34
C GLY A 520 39.79 0.61 -19.37
N ASN A 521 39.78 -0.66 -19.01
CA ASN A 521 40.86 -1.28 -18.25
C ASN A 521 42.17 -1.28 -19.06
N ALA A 522 43.33 -1.43 -18.39
CA ALA A 522 44.65 -1.32 -19.03
C ALA A 522 44.87 -0.02 -19.83
N SER A 523 44.18 1.08 -19.41
CA SER A 523 44.28 2.43 -20.02
C SER A 523 43.91 2.52 -21.51
N TRP A 524 43.04 1.60 -21.98
CA TRP A 524 42.47 1.69 -23.32
C TRP A 524 41.57 2.91 -23.48
N SER A 525 42.09 3.99 -24.03
CA SER A 525 41.32 5.19 -24.36
C SER A 525 40.41 4.99 -25.58
N TYR A 526 39.39 5.83 -25.69
CA TYR A 526 38.46 5.85 -26.83
C TYR A 526 39.17 5.90 -28.18
N ASN A 527 38.63 5.18 -29.15
CA ASN A 527 39.08 5.20 -30.54
C ASN A 527 37.87 5.14 -31.49
N ALA A 528 37.77 6.12 -32.39
CA ALA A 528 36.64 6.25 -33.31
C ALA A 528 36.47 5.07 -34.29
N GLY A 529 37.51 4.28 -34.53
CA GLY A 529 37.43 3.04 -35.32
C GLY A 529 37.11 1.79 -34.52
N SER A 530 36.87 1.92 -33.19
CA SER A 530 36.63 0.80 -32.26
C SER A 530 35.33 1.06 -31.48
N VAL A 531 34.18 1.00 -32.15
CA VAL A 531 32.92 1.54 -31.62
C VAL A 531 31.75 0.56 -31.55
N ASP A 532 31.96 -0.68 -31.98
CA ASP A 532 30.93 -1.72 -31.93
C ASP A 532 31.01 -2.61 -30.67
N ALA A 533 30.14 -3.60 -30.54
CA ALA A 533 30.08 -4.48 -29.38
C ALA A 533 31.32 -5.41 -29.21
N THR A 534 32.24 -5.50 -30.18
CA THR A 534 33.48 -6.26 -29.99
C THR A 534 34.38 -5.67 -28.91
N TYR A 535 34.17 -4.41 -28.56
CA TYR A 535 34.88 -3.69 -27.50
C TYR A 535 34.14 -3.67 -26.15
N ALA A 536 32.99 -4.32 -26.06
CA ALA A 536 32.21 -4.44 -24.84
C ALA A 536 32.73 -5.56 -23.92
N ARG A 537 33.95 -5.36 -23.43
CA ARG A 537 34.69 -6.27 -22.55
C ARG A 537 35.64 -5.53 -21.63
N ILE A 538 36.11 -6.20 -20.59
CA ILE A 538 37.23 -5.71 -19.78
C ILE A 538 38.51 -5.80 -20.60
N GLY A 539 39.16 -4.65 -20.86
CA GLY A 539 40.39 -4.58 -21.63
C GLY A 539 41.55 -5.26 -20.91
N LYS A 540 42.40 -5.97 -21.69
CA LYS A 540 43.64 -6.63 -21.25
C LYS A 540 44.82 -6.18 -22.15
N PRO A 541 46.09 -6.39 -21.75
CA PRO A 541 47.21 -6.13 -22.65
C PRO A 541 47.02 -6.86 -23.99
N GLY A 542 47.08 -6.12 -25.09
CA GLY A 542 46.88 -6.64 -26.45
C GLY A 542 45.41 -6.86 -26.86
N LEU A 543 44.46 -6.72 -25.94
CA LEU A 543 43.02 -6.89 -26.22
C LEU A 543 42.24 -5.66 -25.77
N ARG A 544 41.86 -4.81 -26.72
CA ARG A 544 41.10 -3.58 -26.42
C ARG A 544 39.72 -3.88 -25.87
N GLY A 545 39.32 -3.18 -24.80
CA GLY A 545 37.99 -3.21 -24.22
C GLY A 545 37.71 -1.95 -23.42
N TYR A 546 36.46 -1.51 -23.38
CA TYR A 546 36.03 -0.28 -22.71
C TYR A 546 35.46 -0.49 -21.31
N PHE A 547 35.27 -1.72 -20.87
CA PHE A 547 34.81 -2.01 -19.54
C PHE A 547 35.93 -2.03 -18.50
N LYS A 548 35.57 -1.70 -17.26
CA LYS A 548 36.36 -1.92 -16.06
C LYS A 548 35.66 -2.91 -15.15
N ALA A 549 36.44 -3.69 -14.40
CA ALA A 549 35.89 -4.46 -13.30
C ALA A 549 35.35 -3.49 -12.22
N LYS A 550 34.23 -3.83 -11.62
CA LYS A 550 33.71 -3.11 -10.44
C LYS A 550 34.67 -3.38 -9.27
N PRO A 551 35.11 -2.34 -8.51
CA PRO A 551 36.00 -2.49 -7.35
C PRO A 551 35.44 -3.40 -6.27
#